data_1ed17837c1178d018bd86d00973448a9
#
_entry.id   1ed17837c1178d018bd86d00973448a9
#
_cell.length_a   1.000
_cell.length_b   1.000
_cell.length_c   1.000
_cell.angle_alpha   90.00
_cell.angle_beta   90.00
_cell.angle_gamma   90.00
#
_symmetry.space_group_name_H-M   'P 1'
#
loop_
_entity.id
_entity.type
_entity.pdbx_description
1 polymer ?
#
loop_
_entity_poly.entity_id
_entity_poly.type
_entity_poly.pdbx_seq_one_letter_code
_entity_poly.pdbx_strand_id
1 'polypeptide(L)'
;MILFEKIRWKNFLSTGNQYTEVDLDSNSTTLIIGTNGSGKSTVLDALTFSLFNKPFRKISKAQLVNTVNEKDCRVEVVFSIAETKWKVVRGIKPNIFEIHRNGICMDQFSSVNDQQKWLEQNVVKMNYKSFTQIVILGSSSFVPFMQLSATNRREVIEDLLDIKIFSSMNNLLKDKIRGIKDEVRTLDLKKESLNDKVKMQTEFIEQIERRGNDDIEDKKKKSRELGDEICVLML
;
A
#
# COMPACT_ATOMS: atom_id res chain seq x y z
N MET A 1 -25.47 -2.22 -0.41
CA MET A 1 -25.44 -3.14 0.76
C MET A 1 -25.16 -4.54 0.24
N ILE A 2 -24.31 -5.33 0.88
CA ILE A 2 -24.05 -6.72 0.52
C ILE A 2 -25.05 -7.58 1.29
N LEU A 3 -25.76 -8.47 0.59
CA LEU A 3 -26.67 -9.46 1.17
C LEU A 3 -26.10 -10.84 0.89
N PHE A 4 -25.66 -11.54 1.93
CA PHE A 4 -25.21 -12.93 1.80
C PHE A 4 -26.43 -13.84 1.75
N GLU A 5 -26.55 -14.62 0.66
CA GLU A 5 -27.69 -15.51 0.42
C GLU A 5 -27.41 -16.93 0.91
N LYS A 6 -26.26 -17.47 0.50
CA LYS A 6 -25.94 -18.88 0.74
C LYS A 6 -24.45 -19.09 0.84
N ILE A 7 -24.07 -20.02 1.72
CA ILE A 7 -22.71 -20.55 1.79
C ILE A 7 -22.74 -22.05 1.81
N ARG A 8 -21.83 -22.68 1.07
CA ARG A 8 -21.68 -24.15 1.09
C ARG A 8 -20.21 -24.55 0.98
N TRP A 9 -19.91 -25.67 1.58
CA TRP A 9 -18.54 -26.19 1.58
C TRP A 9 -18.53 -27.73 1.64
N LYS A 10 -17.42 -28.33 1.21
CA LYS A 10 -17.12 -29.76 1.34
C LYS A 10 -15.62 -29.97 1.56
N ASN A 11 -15.27 -31.06 2.22
CA ASN A 11 -13.89 -31.39 2.57
C ASN A 11 -13.15 -30.25 3.28
N PHE A 12 -13.87 -29.43 4.00
CA PHE A 12 -13.37 -28.25 4.69
C PHE A 12 -13.39 -28.50 6.21
N LEU A 13 -12.20 -28.45 6.84
CA LEU A 13 -12.01 -28.80 8.25
C LEU A 13 -12.53 -30.23 8.57
N SER A 14 -13.47 -30.35 9.50
CA SER A 14 -14.06 -31.66 9.91
C SER A 14 -15.19 -32.15 9.01
N THR A 15 -15.58 -31.39 7.97
CA THR A 15 -16.69 -31.79 7.08
C THR A 15 -16.22 -32.73 5.97
N GLY A 16 -17.06 -33.70 5.62
CA GLY A 16 -16.76 -34.71 4.60
C GLY A 16 -16.98 -34.24 3.17
N ASN A 17 -17.08 -35.22 2.25
CA ASN A 17 -17.16 -34.96 0.80
C ASN A 17 -18.56 -34.52 0.33
N GLN A 18 -19.56 -34.55 1.19
CA GLN A 18 -20.88 -33.99 0.87
C GLN A 18 -20.89 -32.49 1.17
N TYR A 19 -21.62 -31.72 0.34
CA TYR A 19 -21.79 -30.30 0.62
C TYR A 19 -22.62 -30.08 1.91
N THR A 20 -22.04 -29.34 2.82
CA THR A 20 -22.78 -28.70 3.92
C THR A 20 -23.19 -27.33 3.40
N GLU A 21 -24.47 -27.00 3.50
CA GLU A 21 -25.05 -25.77 2.97
C GLU A 21 -25.78 -25.03 4.10
N VAL A 22 -25.64 -23.70 4.11
CA VAL A 22 -26.33 -22.81 5.03
C VAL A 22 -26.92 -21.65 4.24
N ASP A 23 -28.23 -21.50 4.31
CA ASP A 23 -28.95 -20.35 3.79
C ASP A 23 -28.87 -19.22 4.81
N LEU A 24 -28.47 -18.05 4.36
CA LEU A 24 -28.20 -16.87 5.22
C LEU A 24 -29.27 -15.78 5.10
N ASP A 25 -30.14 -15.87 4.09
CA ASP A 25 -31.19 -14.88 3.80
C ASP A 25 -32.61 -15.38 4.05
N SER A 26 -32.79 -16.62 4.44
CA SER A 26 -34.12 -17.22 4.66
C SER A 26 -34.88 -16.59 5.84
N ASN A 27 -34.16 -16.01 6.80
CA ASN A 27 -34.76 -15.33 7.97
C ASN A 27 -33.94 -14.10 8.36
N SER A 28 -34.60 -13.14 9.02
CA SER A 28 -33.93 -11.93 9.55
C SER A 28 -32.88 -12.25 10.63
N THR A 29 -33.04 -13.36 11.33
CA THR A 29 -32.14 -13.84 12.37
C THR A 29 -32.09 -15.35 12.36
N THR A 30 -30.89 -15.93 12.32
CA THR A 30 -30.67 -17.38 12.35
C THR A 30 -29.83 -17.76 13.57
N LEU A 31 -30.31 -18.67 14.39
CA LEU A 31 -29.59 -19.21 15.53
C LEU A 31 -28.99 -20.58 15.17
N ILE A 32 -27.64 -20.68 15.26
CA ILE A 32 -26.93 -21.95 15.04
C ILE A 32 -26.59 -22.58 16.40
N ILE A 33 -27.21 -23.69 16.70
CA ILE A 33 -27.05 -24.44 17.95
C ILE A 33 -26.31 -25.76 17.68
N GLY A 34 -25.49 -26.18 18.60
CA GLY A 34 -24.78 -27.47 18.53
C GLY A 34 -23.77 -27.64 19.68
N THR A 35 -23.33 -28.85 19.90
CA THR A 35 -22.28 -29.17 20.87
C THR A 35 -20.92 -28.58 20.50
N ASN A 36 -19.97 -28.53 21.43
CA ASN A 36 -18.62 -28.07 21.12
C ASN A 36 -17.98 -29.04 20.12
N GLY A 37 -17.33 -28.46 19.05
CA GLY A 37 -16.76 -29.26 17.98
C GLY A 37 -17.69 -29.56 16.81
N SER A 38 -19.02 -29.31 16.92
CA SER A 38 -19.99 -29.58 15.84
C SER A 38 -19.87 -28.76 14.57
N GLY A 39 -18.89 -27.84 14.50
CA GLY A 39 -18.64 -27.07 13.30
C GLY A 39 -19.34 -25.70 13.22
N LYS A 40 -19.94 -25.19 14.31
CA LYS A 40 -20.61 -23.88 14.34
C LYS A 40 -19.74 -22.74 13.78
N SER A 41 -18.48 -22.67 14.19
CA SER A 41 -17.53 -21.65 13.73
C SER A 41 -16.96 -21.91 12.33
N THR A 42 -17.20 -23.08 11.76
CA THR A 42 -16.74 -23.43 10.40
C THR A 42 -17.39 -22.55 9.35
N VAL A 43 -18.62 -22.08 9.59
CA VAL A 43 -19.32 -21.11 8.72
C VAL A 43 -18.50 -19.83 8.56
N LEU A 44 -17.95 -19.32 9.67
CA LEU A 44 -17.13 -18.08 9.66
C LEU A 44 -15.80 -18.28 8.93
N ASP A 45 -15.15 -19.44 9.15
CA ASP A 45 -13.92 -19.77 8.42
C ASP A 45 -14.19 -19.96 6.92
N ALA A 46 -15.28 -20.60 6.56
CA ALA A 46 -15.68 -20.80 5.18
C ALA A 46 -15.98 -19.47 4.49
N LEU A 47 -16.71 -18.56 5.15
CA LEU A 47 -17.05 -17.24 4.63
C LEU A 47 -15.79 -16.42 4.39
N THR A 48 -14.90 -16.32 5.36
CA THR A 48 -13.68 -15.54 5.23
C THR A 48 -12.69 -16.18 4.27
N PHE A 49 -12.59 -17.50 4.24
CA PHE A 49 -11.73 -18.20 3.29
C PHE A 49 -12.21 -18.00 1.85
N SER A 50 -13.51 -18.09 1.58
CA SER A 50 -14.04 -17.89 0.22
C SER A 50 -13.75 -16.48 -0.31
N LEU A 51 -13.93 -15.44 0.51
CA LEU A 51 -13.77 -14.04 0.11
C LEU A 51 -12.30 -13.58 0.11
N PHE A 52 -11.51 -13.96 1.12
CA PHE A 52 -10.18 -13.39 1.37
C PHE A 52 -9.03 -14.39 1.31
N ASN A 53 -9.30 -15.67 1.02
CA ASN A 53 -8.29 -16.74 1.04
C ASN A 53 -7.60 -16.92 2.41
N LYS A 54 -8.27 -16.52 3.49
CA LYS A 54 -7.79 -16.60 4.87
C LYS A 54 -8.92 -17.08 5.77
N PRO A 55 -8.68 -18.06 6.67
CA PRO A 55 -9.68 -18.44 7.67
C PRO A 55 -9.87 -17.32 8.70
N PHE A 56 -11.02 -17.33 9.39
CA PHE A 56 -11.29 -16.42 10.49
C PHE A 56 -10.43 -16.75 11.72
N ARG A 57 -10.34 -18.03 12.05
CA ARG A 57 -9.48 -18.51 13.14
C ARG A 57 -8.01 -18.50 12.73
N LYS A 58 -7.11 -18.43 13.72
CA LYS A 58 -5.64 -18.47 13.51
C LYS A 58 -5.17 -19.91 13.21
N ILE A 59 -5.60 -20.46 12.08
CA ILE A 59 -5.20 -21.77 11.57
C ILE A 59 -4.53 -21.62 10.22
N SER A 60 -3.63 -22.54 9.87
CA SER A 60 -2.95 -22.50 8.58
C SER A 60 -3.88 -22.94 7.44
N LYS A 61 -3.62 -22.47 6.22
CA LYS A 61 -4.41 -22.86 5.04
C LYS A 61 -4.37 -24.39 4.79
N ALA A 62 -3.28 -25.05 5.11
CA ALA A 62 -3.16 -26.50 4.97
C ALA A 62 -4.12 -27.25 5.89
N GLN A 63 -4.40 -26.72 7.07
CA GLN A 63 -5.33 -27.31 8.04
C GLN A 63 -6.81 -27.13 7.68
N LEU A 64 -7.12 -26.34 6.65
CA LEU A 64 -8.49 -26.18 6.17
C LEU A 64 -8.97 -27.40 5.38
N VAL A 65 -8.06 -28.16 4.80
CA VAL A 65 -8.41 -29.39 4.07
C VAL A 65 -8.74 -30.49 5.06
N ASN A 66 -9.82 -31.22 4.80
CA ASN A 66 -10.20 -32.36 5.63
C ASN A 66 -9.06 -33.39 5.67
N THR A 67 -8.66 -33.83 6.86
CA THR A 67 -7.51 -34.72 7.08
C THR A 67 -7.76 -36.17 6.63
N VAL A 68 -9.01 -36.57 6.46
CA VAL A 68 -9.35 -37.93 5.97
C VAL A 68 -9.31 -38.01 4.45
N ASN A 69 -9.91 -37.02 3.77
CA ASN A 69 -10.03 -37.02 2.33
C ASN A 69 -8.84 -36.36 1.62
N GLU A 70 -8.15 -35.44 2.27
CA GLU A 70 -6.94 -34.71 1.86
C GLU A 70 -7.01 -34.02 0.48
N LYS A 71 -8.17 -33.95 -0.13
CA LYS A 71 -8.41 -33.42 -1.48
C LYS A 71 -9.79 -32.78 -1.63
N ASP A 72 -9.98 -32.09 -2.76
CA ASP A 72 -11.23 -31.48 -3.20
C ASP A 72 -11.95 -30.65 -2.13
N CYS A 73 -11.15 -29.90 -1.36
CA CYS A 73 -11.67 -28.92 -0.43
C CYS A 73 -12.22 -27.74 -1.25
N ARG A 74 -13.53 -27.49 -1.14
CA ARG A 74 -14.20 -26.43 -1.89
C ARG A 74 -15.16 -25.66 -1.00
N VAL A 75 -15.14 -24.34 -1.14
CA VAL A 75 -16.05 -23.41 -0.48
C VAL A 75 -16.67 -22.51 -1.53
N GLU A 76 -17.96 -22.29 -1.45
CA GLU A 76 -18.71 -21.41 -2.33
C GLU A 76 -19.57 -20.47 -1.50
N VAL A 77 -19.55 -19.19 -1.84
CA VAL A 77 -20.42 -18.17 -1.25
C VAL A 77 -21.21 -17.47 -2.34
N VAL A 78 -22.49 -17.31 -2.11
CA VAL A 78 -23.41 -16.58 -2.98
C VAL A 78 -23.92 -15.35 -2.22
N PHE A 79 -23.84 -14.20 -2.84
CA PHE A 79 -24.32 -12.95 -2.29
C PHE A 79 -24.78 -12.00 -3.40
N SER A 80 -25.60 -11.05 -3.05
CA SER A 80 -26.06 -10.00 -3.96
C SER A 80 -25.60 -8.62 -3.52
N ILE A 81 -25.34 -7.77 -4.50
CA ILE A 81 -25.05 -6.35 -4.31
C ILE A 81 -25.98 -5.59 -5.26
N ALA A 82 -26.94 -4.86 -4.68
CA ALA A 82 -28.06 -4.31 -5.42
C ALA A 82 -28.76 -5.43 -6.24
N GLU A 83 -28.85 -5.28 -7.55
CA GLU A 83 -29.48 -6.28 -8.44
C GLU A 83 -28.50 -7.31 -9.01
N THR A 84 -27.22 -7.24 -8.68
CA THR A 84 -26.18 -8.11 -9.22
C THR A 84 -25.90 -9.26 -8.27
N LYS A 85 -26.09 -10.49 -8.77
CA LYS A 85 -25.78 -11.71 -8.03
C LYS A 85 -24.33 -12.14 -8.28
N TRP A 86 -23.62 -12.36 -7.18
CA TRP A 86 -22.22 -12.80 -7.17
C TRP A 86 -22.09 -14.18 -6.55
N LYS A 87 -21.21 -14.99 -7.12
CA LYS A 87 -20.80 -16.27 -6.54
C LYS A 87 -19.28 -16.35 -6.58
N VAL A 88 -18.67 -16.62 -5.46
CA VAL A 88 -17.25 -16.86 -5.34
C VAL A 88 -17.01 -18.31 -4.97
N VAL A 89 -16.20 -19.00 -5.76
CA VAL A 89 -15.79 -20.39 -5.55
C VAL A 89 -14.31 -20.43 -5.25
N ARG A 90 -13.95 -21.06 -4.16
CA ARG A 90 -12.55 -21.23 -3.77
C ARG A 90 -12.27 -22.67 -3.37
N GLY A 91 -11.15 -23.21 -3.82
CA GLY A 91 -10.74 -24.58 -3.55
C GLY A 91 -9.29 -24.72 -3.14
N ILE A 92 -9.00 -25.83 -2.47
CA ILE A 92 -7.66 -26.30 -2.14
C ILE A 92 -7.56 -27.74 -2.60
N LYS A 93 -6.52 -28.07 -3.37
CA LYS A 93 -6.28 -29.42 -3.91
C LYS A 93 -7.47 -29.99 -4.70
N PRO A 94 -7.80 -29.41 -5.90
CA PRO A 94 -7.04 -28.42 -6.68
C PRO A 94 -7.21 -26.99 -6.18
N ASN A 95 -6.26 -26.10 -6.53
CA ASN A 95 -6.38 -24.69 -6.26
C ASN A 95 -7.37 -24.07 -7.25
N ILE A 96 -8.52 -23.64 -6.75
CA ILE A 96 -9.61 -23.06 -7.54
C ILE A 96 -9.89 -21.65 -7.00
N PHE A 97 -10.04 -20.69 -7.91
CA PHE A 97 -10.54 -19.37 -7.58
C PHE A 97 -11.36 -18.84 -8.76
N GLU A 98 -12.66 -18.88 -8.62
CA GLU A 98 -13.61 -18.44 -9.64
C GLU A 98 -14.55 -17.39 -9.07
N ILE A 99 -14.83 -16.36 -9.86
CA ILE A 99 -15.79 -15.32 -9.55
C ILE A 99 -16.85 -15.35 -10.65
N HIS A 100 -18.10 -15.48 -10.24
CA HIS A 100 -19.23 -15.48 -11.17
C HIS A 100 -20.09 -14.25 -10.91
N ARG A 101 -20.49 -13.59 -11.98
CA ARG A 101 -21.43 -12.47 -11.96
C ARG A 101 -22.68 -12.85 -12.74
N ASN A 102 -23.85 -12.85 -12.11
CA ASN A 102 -25.14 -13.25 -12.69
C ASN A 102 -25.08 -14.62 -13.37
N GLY A 103 -24.39 -15.59 -12.76
CA GLY A 103 -24.23 -16.95 -13.27
C GLY A 103 -23.13 -17.15 -14.31
N ILE A 104 -22.54 -16.09 -14.85
CA ILE A 104 -21.45 -16.16 -15.82
C ILE A 104 -20.11 -16.09 -15.09
N CYS A 105 -19.22 -17.05 -15.35
CA CYS A 105 -17.85 -17.02 -14.82
C CYS A 105 -17.09 -15.87 -15.46
N MET A 106 -16.45 -15.04 -14.65
CA MET A 106 -15.62 -13.95 -15.14
C MET A 106 -14.27 -14.49 -15.63
N ASP A 107 -13.68 -13.81 -16.59
CA ASP A 107 -12.34 -14.12 -17.06
C ASP A 107 -11.34 -14.09 -15.91
N GLN A 108 -10.46 -15.08 -15.89
CA GLN A 108 -9.42 -15.16 -14.87
C GLN A 108 -8.32 -14.14 -15.18
N PHE A 109 -7.86 -13.47 -14.14
CA PHE A 109 -6.72 -12.59 -14.23
C PHE A 109 -5.43 -13.41 -14.41
N SER A 110 -4.40 -12.80 -14.96
CA SER A 110 -3.08 -13.43 -15.11
C SER A 110 -2.45 -13.84 -13.76
N SER A 111 -2.86 -13.18 -12.68
CA SER A 111 -2.40 -13.46 -11.32
C SER A 111 -3.57 -13.64 -10.35
N VAL A 112 -3.52 -14.70 -9.55
CA VAL A 112 -4.48 -14.95 -8.45
C VAL A 112 -4.49 -13.79 -7.44
N ASN A 113 -3.33 -13.16 -7.21
CA ASN A 113 -3.23 -12.02 -6.30
C ASN A 113 -3.95 -10.78 -6.84
N ASP A 114 -3.88 -10.55 -8.15
CA ASP A 114 -4.55 -9.41 -8.76
C ASP A 114 -6.07 -9.63 -8.81
N GLN A 115 -6.50 -10.87 -9.08
CA GLN A 115 -7.90 -11.25 -8.99
C GLN A 115 -8.45 -11.09 -7.57
N GLN A 116 -7.65 -11.43 -6.54
CA GLN A 116 -8.00 -11.21 -5.14
C GLN A 116 -8.16 -9.73 -4.81
N LYS A 117 -7.19 -8.90 -5.20
CA LYS A 117 -7.27 -7.44 -5.01
C LYS A 117 -8.48 -6.85 -5.71
N TRP A 118 -8.75 -7.31 -6.94
CA TRP A 118 -9.90 -6.86 -7.68
C TRP A 118 -11.21 -7.19 -6.96
N LEU A 119 -11.36 -8.43 -6.43
CA LEU A 119 -12.52 -8.84 -5.63
C LEU A 119 -12.71 -7.95 -4.40
N GLU A 120 -11.62 -7.71 -3.66
CA GLU A 120 -11.65 -6.88 -2.45
C GLU A 120 -12.00 -5.42 -2.74
N GLN A 121 -11.46 -4.84 -3.82
CA GLN A 121 -11.62 -3.43 -4.14
C GLN A 121 -12.92 -3.11 -4.89
N ASN A 122 -13.35 -3.98 -5.81
CA ASN A 122 -14.45 -3.68 -6.73
C ASN A 122 -15.76 -4.35 -6.33
N VAL A 123 -15.72 -5.48 -5.62
CA VAL A 123 -16.92 -6.23 -5.26
C VAL A 123 -17.23 -6.10 -3.78
N VAL A 124 -16.34 -6.61 -2.91
CA VAL A 124 -16.56 -6.61 -1.46
C VAL A 124 -16.39 -5.21 -0.86
N LYS A 125 -15.51 -4.38 -1.47
CA LYS A 125 -15.14 -3.03 -1.03
C LYS A 125 -14.64 -2.96 0.42
N MET A 126 -14.09 -4.06 0.90
CA MET A 126 -13.50 -4.19 2.23
C MET A 126 -12.30 -5.12 2.16
N ASN A 127 -11.28 -4.86 2.98
CA ASN A 127 -10.21 -5.80 3.21
C ASN A 127 -10.59 -6.83 4.29
N TYR A 128 -9.80 -7.90 4.42
CA TYR A 128 -10.02 -8.95 5.42
C TYR A 128 -10.18 -8.39 6.84
N LYS A 129 -9.36 -7.40 7.23
CA LYS A 129 -9.36 -6.84 8.57
C LYS A 129 -10.64 -6.06 8.86
N SER A 130 -11.06 -5.19 7.92
CA SER A 130 -12.30 -4.42 8.04
C SER A 130 -13.52 -5.34 8.04
N PHE A 131 -13.54 -6.34 7.17
CA PHE A 131 -14.61 -7.33 7.11
C PHE A 131 -14.79 -8.08 8.45
N THR A 132 -13.68 -8.58 9.02
CA THR A 132 -13.71 -9.31 10.29
C THR A 132 -14.02 -8.43 11.50
N GLN A 133 -13.89 -7.11 11.38
CA GLN A 133 -14.24 -6.17 12.45
C GLN A 133 -15.69 -5.66 12.36
N ILE A 134 -16.26 -5.63 11.16
CA ILE A 134 -17.60 -5.05 10.91
C ILE A 134 -18.65 -6.15 10.76
N VAL A 135 -18.34 -7.20 10.00
CA VAL A 135 -19.31 -8.25 9.64
C VAL A 135 -19.28 -9.40 10.64
N ILE A 136 -18.13 -9.76 11.19
CA ILE A 136 -17.97 -10.88 12.09
C ILE A 136 -17.65 -10.39 13.51
N LEU A 137 -18.62 -10.44 14.39
CA LEU A 137 -18.45 -10.14 15.80
C LEU A 137 -18.14 -11.43 16.58
N GLY A 138 -16.90 -11.92 16.47
CA GLY A 138 -16.48 -13.18 17.10
C GLY A 138 -15.97 -13.00 18.52
N SER A 139 -16.28 -13.95 19.41
CA SER A 139 -15.96 -13.86 20.84
C SER A 139 -14.49 -14.12 21.19
N SER A 140 -13.78 -15.01 20.48
CA SER A 140 -12.44 -15.49 20.92
C SER A 140 -11.25 -14.78 20.29
N SER A 141 -11.42 -14.13 19.15
CA SER A 141 -10.36 -13.40 18.42
C SER A 141 -10.76 -11.98 18.07
N PHE A 142 -11.95 -11.57 18.46
CA PHE A 142 -12.45 -10.24 18.23
C PHE A 142 -11.76 -9.23 19.15
N VAL A 143 -11.08 -8.26 18.56
CA VAL A 143 -10.57 -7.09 19.28
C VAL A 143 -11.55 -5.95 19.04
N PRO A 144 -12.25 -5.45 20.08
CA PRO A 144 -13.18 -4.34 19.93
C PRO A 144 -12.54 -3.16 19.19
N PHE A 145 -13.29 -2.47 18.34
CA PHE A 145 -12.78 -1.36 17.53
C PHE A 145 -11.99 -0.33 18.37
N MET A 146 -12.45 -0.03 19.57
CA MET A 146 -11.77 0.94 20.45
C MET A 146 -10.44 0.44 20.99
N GLN A 147 -10.19 -0.87 21.02
CA GLN A 147 -8.91 -1.46 21.45
C GLN A 147 -7.93 -1.65 20.29
N LEU A 148 -8.35 -1.42 19.05
CA LEU A 148 -7.44 -1.40 17.91
C LEU A 148 -6.44 -0.24 18.04
N SER A 149 -5.24 -0.44 17.49
CA SER A 149 -4.27 0.66 17.34
C SER A 149 -4.86 1.81 16.50
N ALA A 150 -4.38 3.02 16.69
CA ALA A 150 -4.84 4.20 15.93
C ALA A 150 -4.78 3.99 14.42
N THR A 151 -3.69 3.37 13.92
CA THR A 151 -3.53 3.03 12.49
C THR A 151 -4.59 2.06 12.02
N ASN A 152 -4.87 1.01 12.80
CA ASN A 152 -5.86 -0.01 12.44
C ASN A 152 -7.29 0.55 12.47
N ARG A 153 -7.62 1.42 13.44
CA ARG A 153 -8.92 2.10 13.48
C ARG A 153 -9.13 2.98 12.25
N ARG A 154 -8.08 3.76 11.88
CA ARG A 154 -8.13 4.60 10.69
C ARG A 154 -8.36 3.77 9.42
N GLU A 155 -7.63 2.66 9.25
CA GLU A 155 -7.79 1.77 8.12
C GLU A 155 -9.22 1.22 7.98
N VAL A 156 -9.83 0.78 9.10
CA VAL A 156 -11.23 0.31 9.12
C VAL A 156 -12.20 1.42 8.73
N ILE A 157 -12.00 2.64 9.24
CA ILE A 157 -12.85 3.80 8.90
C ILE A 157 -12.68 4.19 7.43
N GLU A 158 -11.45 4.23 6.92
CA GLU A 158 -11.16 4.56 5.53
C GLU A 158 -11.79 3.56 4.56
N ASP A 159 -11.79 2.26 4.92
CA ASP A 159 -12.48 1.22 4.17
C ASP A 159 -14.00 1.39 4.19
N LEU A 160 -14.57 1.59 5.39
CA LEU A 160 -16.02 1.71 5.57
C LEU A 160 -16.60 2.91 4.82
N LEU A 161 -15.86 4.03 4.81
CA LEU A 161 -16.29 5.28 4.17
C LEU A 161 -15.85 5.39 2.70
N ASP A 162 -15.10 4.39 2.17
CA ASP A 162 -14.52 4.40 0.81
C ASP A 162 -13.64 5.64 0.54
N ILE A 163 -12.92 6.11 1.57
CA ILE A 163 -12.09 7.33 1.52
C ILE A 163 -10.59 7.07 1.41
N LYS A 164 -10.17 5.84 1.13
CA LYS A 164 -8.76 5.45 0.92
C LYS A 164 -8.04 6.27 -0.14
N ILE A 165 -8.79 6.82 -1.10
CA ILE A 165 -8.24 7.67 -2.15
C ILE A 165 -7.48 8.86 -1.57
N PHE A 166 -7.98 9.47 -0.49
CA PHE A 166 -7.32 10.64 0.14
C PHE A 166 -6.00 10.26 0.81
N SER A 167 -5.92 9.07 1.42
CA SER A 167 -4.65 8.57 1.98
C SER A 167 -3.63 8.28 0.88
N SER A 168 -4.05 7.73 -0.25
CA SER A 168 -3.18 7.51 -1.42
C SER A 168 -2.70 8.83 -2.02
N MET A 169 -3.58 9.82 -2.19
CA MET A 169 -3.22 11.16 -2.65
C MET A 169 -2.23 11.84 -1.71
N ASN A 170 -2.43 11.75 -0.39
CA ASN A 170 -1.51 12.31 0.60
C ASN A 170 -0.12 11.68 0.53
N ASN A 171 -0.02 10.37 0.31
CA ASN A 171 1.27 9.70 0.14
C ASN A 171 1.99 10.16 -1.13
N LEU A 172 1.29 10.23 -2.27
CA LEU A 172 1.85 10.75 -3.52
C LEU A 172 2.31 12.22 -3.38
N LEU A 173 1.54 13.03 -2.65
CA LEU A 173 1.91 14.42 -2.39
C LEU A 173 3.17 14.51 -1.52
N LYS A 174 3.29 13.70 -0.49
CA LYS A 174 4.48 13.62 0.37
C LYS A 174 5.73 13.25 -0.43
N ASP A 175 5.62 12.29 -1.33
CA ASP A 175 6.75 11.86 -2.17
C ASP A 175 7.18 12.97 -3.14
N LYS A 176 6.22 13.67 -3.77
CA LYS A 176 6.52 14.85 -4.60
C LYS A 176 7.18 15.98 -3.80
N ILE A 177 6.66 16.29 -2.61
CA ILE A 177 7.26 17.32 -1.73
C ILE A 177 8.69 16.94 -1.34
N ARG A 178 8.96 15.66 -1.06
CA ARG A 178 10.33 15.20 -0.75
C ARG A 178 11.25 15.41 -1.95
N GLY A 179 10.85 14.98 -3.15
CA GLY A 179 11.63 15.17 -4.36
C GLY A 179 11.95 16.64 -4.62
N ILE A 180 10.97 17.54 -4.54
CA ILE A 180 11.17 18.98 -4.72
C ILE A 180 12.13 19.55 -3.66
N LYS A 181 12.01 19.15 -2.40
CA LYS A 181 12.93 19.58 -1.33
C LYS A 181 14.38 19.17 -1.61
N ASP A 182 14.59 17.96 -2.13
CA ASP A 182 15.93 17.47 -2.48
C ASP A 182 16.50 18.25 -3.69
N GLU A 183 15.68 18.59 -4.68
CA GLU A 183 16.07 19.44 -5.79
C GLU A 183 16.46 20.86 -5.33
N VAL A 184 15.63 21.49 -4.50
CA VAL A 184 15.91 22.82 -3.91
C VAL A 184 17.23 22.79 -3.16
N ARG A 185 17.46 21.80 -2.30
CA ARG A 185 18.71 21.65 -1.57
C ARG A 185 19.93 21.54 -2.50
N THR A 186 19.80 20.77 -3.58
CA THR A 186 20.86 20.62 -4.57
C THR A 186 21.17 21.94 -5.30
N LEU A 187 20.13 22.71 -5.61
CA LEU A 187 20.28 24.03 -6.24
C LEU A 187 20.91 25.05 -5.28
N ASP A 188 20.53 25.04 -4.02
CA ASP A 188 21.13 25.91 -3.00
C ASP A 188 22.63 25.65 -2.85
N LEU A 189 23.05 24.36 -2.78
CA LEU A 189 24.47 24.00 -2.72
C LEU A 189 25.24 24.45 -3.97
N LYS A 190 24.63 24.31 -5.16
CA LYS A 190 25.25 24.81 -6.41
C LYS A 190 25.38 26.31 -6.40
N LYS A 191 24.37 27.04 -5.92
CA LYS A 191 24.37 28.49 -5.81
C LYS A 191 25.50 28.96 -4.88
N GLU A 192 25.65 28.35 -3.72
CA GLU A 192 26.72 28.65 -2.75
C GLU A 192 28.09 28.43 -3.37
N SER A 193 28.33 27.27 -3.99
CA SER A 193 29.56 26.95 -4.70
C SER A 193 29.91 27.95 -5.80
N LEU A 194 28.90 28.40 -6.55
CA LEU A 194 29.12 29.43 -7.62
C LEU A 194 29.45 30.79 -7.01
N ASN A 195 28.78 31.20 -5.95
CA ASN A 195 29.09 32.45 -5.26
C ASN A 195 30.51 32.45 -4.70
N ASP A 196 30.98 31.35 -4.10
CA ASP A 196 32.35 31.22 -3.61
C ASP A 196 33.37 31.32 -4.76
N LYS A 197 33.08 30.70 -5.92
CA LYS A 197 33.93 30.84 -7.11
C LYS A 197 33.98 32.27 -7.61
N VAL A 198 32.86 32.97 -7.71
CA VAL A 198 32.81 34.37 -8.10
C VAL A 198 33.63 35.23 -7.14
N LYS A 199 33.47 35.01 -5.83
CA LYS A 199 34.25 35.75 -4.82
C LYS A 199 35.75 35.54 -4.97
N MET A 200 36.21 34.29 -5.11
CA MET A 200 37.63 33.99 -5.35
C MET A 200 38.16 34.63 -6.63
N GLN A 201 37.40 34.62 -7.71
CA GLN A 201 37.79 35.23 -8.96
C GLN A 201 37.88 36.78 -8.86
N THR A 202 36.94 37.40 -8.14
CA THR A 202 36.97 38.84 -7.89
C THR A 202 38.20 39.24 -7.06
N GLU A 203 38.50 38.52 -5.99
CA GLU A 203 39.70 38.72 -5.17
C GLU A 203 40.98 38.55 -5.99
N PHE A 204 41.01 37.58 -6.90
CA PHE A 204 42.16 37.35 -7.77
C PHE A 204 42.35 38.47 -8.77
N ILE A 205 41.28 38.98 -9.38
CA ILE A 205 41.34 40.14 -10.30
C ILE A 205 41.86 41.37 -9.55
N GLU A 206 41.36 41.69 -8.38
CA GLU A 206 41.84 42.80 -7.56
C GLU A 206 43.34 42.68 -7.26
N GLN A 207 43.83 41.48 -6.95
CA GLN A 207 45.24 41.24 -6.71
C GLN A 207 46.10 41.50 -7.96
N ILE A 208 45.64 41.06 -9.15
CA ILE A 208 46.35 41.33 -10.40
C ILE A 208 46.37 42.83 -10.70
N GLU A 209 45.27 43.54 -10.54
CA GLU A 209 45.18 44.97 -10.75
C GLU A 209 46.12 45.74 -9.80
N ARG A 210 46.18 45.38 -8.52
CA ARG A 210 47.10 45.98 -7.56
C ARG A 210 48.56 45.77 -7.97
N ARG A 211 48.96 44.53 -8.32
CA ARG A 211 50.32 44.24 -8.78
C ARG A 211 50.66 44.99 -10.10
N GLY A 212 49.71 45.06 -11.01
CA GLY A 212 49.88 45.79 -12.26
C GLY A 212 50.08 47.30 -12.01
N ASN A 213 49.36 47.90 -11.09
CA ASN A 213 49.51 49.31 -10.74
C ASN A 213 50.86 49.56 -10.02
N ASP A 214 51.28 48.70 -9.10
CA ASP A 214 52.54 48.77 -8.41
C ASP A 214 53.72 48.68 -9.43
N ASP A 215 53.69 47.75 -10.38
CA ASP A 215 54.67 47.61 -11.41
C ASP A 215 54.75 48.87 -12.35
N ILE A 216 53.60 49.48 -12.64
CA ILE A 216 53.52 50.71 -13.41
C ILE A 216 54.14 51.90 -12.64
N GLU A 217 53.87 52.03 -11.37
CA GLU A 217 54.46 53.08 -10.50
C GLU A 217 55.97 52.91 -10.37
N ASP A 218 56.46 51.70 -10.17
CA ASP A 218 57.90 51.41 -10.09
C ASP A 218 58.60 51.73 -11.40
N LYS A 219 58.00 51.38 -12.59
CA LYS A 219 58.54 51.75 -13.89
C LYS A 219 58.53 53.22 -14.11
N LYS A 220 57.51 53.98 -13.75
CA LYS A 220 57.46 55.43 -13.81
C LYS A 220 58.54 56.11 -12.96
N LYS A 221 58.76 55.53 -11.76
CA LYS A 221 59.83 56.06 -10.84
C LYS A 221 61.18 55.82 -11.46
N LYS A 222 61.50 54.62 -11.91
CA LYS A 222 62.77 54.35 -12.62
C LYS A 222 62.99 55.24 -13.91
N SER A 223 61.92 55.48 -14.64
CA SER A 223 61.98 56.37 -15.85
C SER A 223 62.29 57.80 -15.43
N ARG A 224 61.79 58.32 -14.29
CA ARG A 224 62.14 59.67 -13.82
C ARG A 224 63.58 59.71 -13.34
N GLU A 225 64.01 58.69 -12.52
CA GLU A 225 65.38 58.59 -12.03
C GLU A 225 66.42 58.58 -13.20
N LEU A 226 66.15 57.78 -14.22
CA LEU A 226 66.98 57.76 -15.42
C LEU A 226 66.95 59.07 -16.19
N GLY A 227 65.81 59.77 -16.25
CA GLY A 227 65.69 61.09 -16.86
C GLY A 227 66.53 62.16 -16.17
N ASP A 228 66.50 62.11 -14.80
CA ASP A 228 67.32 63.00 -13.99
C ASP A 228 68.80 62.70 -14.10
N GLU A 229 69.23 61.43 -14.19
CA GLU A 229 70.64 61.06 -14.50
C GLU A 229 71.11 61.54 -15.84
N ILE A 230 70.30 61.41 -16.87
CA ILE A 230 70.62 61.94 -18.24
C ILE A 230 70.78 63.46 -18.21
N CYS A 231 69.92 64.18 -17.50
CA CYS A 231 70.03 65.63 -17.37
C CYS A 231 71.35 66.08 -16.68
N VAL A 232 71.81 65.33 -15.68
CA VAL A 232 73.10 65.60 -14.97
C VAL A 232 74.29 65.28 -15.86
N LEU A 233 74.21 64.31 -16.74
CA LEU A 233 75.30 63.96 -17.71
C LEU A 233 75.39 64.86 -18.91
N MET A 234 74.40 65.71 -19.20
CA MET A 234 74.37 66.67 -20.28
C MET A 234 74.80 68.09 -19.89
N LEU A 235 75.06 68.32 -18.56
CA LEU A 235 75.63 69.55 -18.06
C LEU A 235 77.14 69.41 -17.81
#